data_9f90dfece69619833276756143253d92
#
_entry.id   9f90dfece69619833276756143253d92
#
_cell.length_a   1.000
_cell.length_b   1.000
_cell.length_c   1.000
_cell.angle_alpha   90.00
_cell.angle_beta   90.00
_cell.angle_gamma   90.00
#
_symmetry.space_group_name_H-M   'P 1'
#
loop_
_entity.id
_entity.type
_entity.pdbx_description
1 polymer ?
#
loop_
_entity_poly.entity_id
_entity_poly.type
_entity_poly.pdbx_seq_one_letter_code
_entity_poly.pdbx_strand_id
1 'polypeptide(L)'
;MQNVRYLIETKKPSVDESAIKLTEEKLGAIFPEQYKELFKLINNPEIGEWILFPIKTPKNVKKTWDDVVRQNKEVRDERMSEDLIAIGDDGSGDKLCYKKINGKMGDTIYLWDHETTELDEYAPSLEEFIILISEENDDFDEE
;
A
#
# COMPACT_ATOMS: atom_id res chain seq x y z
N MET A 1 -5.86 -13.56 -0.68
CA MET A 1 -4.46 -13.06 -0.50
C MET A 1 -3.50 -14.09 0.07
N GLN A 2 -3.98 -15.13 0.73
CA GLN A 2 -3.07 -16.19 1.20
C GLN A 2 -2.36 -16.92 0.06
N ASN A 3 -2.99 -16.99 -1.11
CA ASN A 3 -2.40 -17.62 -2.30
C ASN A 3 -1.15 -16.89 -2.84
N VAL A 4 -0.94 -15.62 -2.46
CA VAL A 4 0.25 -14.87 -2.84
C VAL A 4 1.12 -14.49 -1.63
N ARG A 5 0.72 -14.90 -0.42
CA ARG A 5 1.45 -14.57 0.82
C ARG A 5 2.90 -15.08 0.77
N TYR A 6 3.13 -16.24 0.16
CA TYR A 6 4.46 -16.83 0.05
C TYR A 6 5.43 -16.00 -0.80
N LEU A 7 4.91 -15.08 -1.61
CA LEU A 7 5.74 -14.17 -2.42
C LEU A 7 6.26 -12.98 -1.61
N ILE A 8 5.78 -12.81 -0.38
CA ILE A 8 6.18 -11.72 0.52
C ILE A 8 7.02 -12.33 1.65
N GLU A 9 8.28 -11.98 1.71
CA GLU A 9 9.23 -12.57 2.66
C GLU A 9 9.17 -12.00 4.08
N THR A 10 8.66 -10.77 4.24
CA THR A 10 8.60 -10.12 5.54
C THR A 10 7.64 -10.84 6.49
N LYS A 11 7.99 -10.85 7.80
CA LYS A 11 7.24 -11.56 8.84
C LYS A 11 6.76 -10.61 9.95
N LYS A 12 6.24 -9.45 9.56
CA LYS A 12 5.72 -8.47 10.52
C LYS A 12 4.34 -8.90 11.02
N PRO A 13 3.96 -8.48 12.25
CA PRO A 13 2.67 -8.89 12.81
C PRO A 13 1.48 -8.47 11.97
N SER A 14 0.38 -9.20 12.09
CA SER A 14 -0.89 -8.86 11.46
C SER A 14 -1.54 -7.65 12.13
N VAL A 15 -2.54 -7.08 11.46
CA VAL A 15 -3.30 -5.93 11.96
C VAL A 15 -4.71 -6.37 12.31
N ASP A 16 -5.20 -5.90 13.46
CA ASP A 16 -6.58 -6.15 13.88
C ASP A 16 -7.56 -5.38 13.00
N GLU A 17 -8.76 -5.96 12.82
CA GLU A 17 -9.82 -5.34 12.02
C GLU A 17 -10.20 -3.95 12.55
N SER A 18 -10.17 -3.76 13.87
CA SER A 18 -10.48 -2.45 14.48
C SER A 18 -9.49 -1.38 14.07
N ALA A 19 -8.19 -1.72 13.96
CA ALA A 19 -7.16 -0.78 13.51
C ALA A 19 -7.34 -0.43 12.03
N ILE A 20 -7.75 -1.38 11.20
CA ILE A 20 -8.06 -1.14 9.79
C ILE A 20 -9.25 -0.17 9.67
N LYS A 21 -10.31 -0.40 10.42
CA LYS A 21 -11.50 0.47 10.40
C LYS A 21 -11.19 1.90 10.85
N LEU A 22 -10.40 2.04 11.90
CA LEU A 22 -10.00 3.36 12.38
C LEU A 22 -9.19 4.10 11.32
N THR A 23 -8.31 3.41 10.62
CA THR A 23 -7.52 3.97 9.53
C THR A 23 -8.42 4.43 8.39
N GLU A 24 -9.41 3.60 8.01
CA GLU A 24 -10.38 3.95 6.96
C GLU A 24 -11.17 5.21 7.33
N GLU A 25 -11.60 5.32 8.58
CA GLU A 25 -12.31 6.50 9.06
C GLU A 25 -11.47 7.76 8.94
N LYS A 26 -10.20 7.68 9.31
CA LYS A 26 -9.29 8.82 9.23
C LYS A 26 -8.95 9.21 7.79
N LEU A 27 -8.88 8.24 6.89
CA LEU A 27 -8.64 8.51 5.46
C LEU A 27 -9.91 8.92 4.71
N GLY A 28 -11.08 8.63 5.27
CA GLY A 28 -12.36 8.92 4.63
C GLY A 28 -12.69 8.00 3.47
N ALA A 29 -12.16 6.78 3.46
CA ALA A 29 -12.39 5.82 2.40
C ALA A 29 -12.15 4.39 2.86
N ILE A 30 -12.88 3.45 2.27
CA ILE A 30 -12.78 2.02 2.57
C ILE A 30 -11.76 1.39 1.64
N PHE A 31 -10.82 0.63 2.21
CA PHE A 31 -9.82 -0.11 1.44
C PHE A 31 -10.46 -1.24 0.63
N PRO A 32 -9.86 -1.61 -0.51
CA PRO A 32 -10.26 -2.83 -1.22
C PRO A 32 -10.10 -4.07 -0.33
N GLU A 33 -10.89 -5.10 -0.59
CA GLU A 33 -10.85 -6.33 0.21
C GLU A 33 -9.47 -6.98 0.23
N GLN A 34 -8.76 -6.98 -0.89
CA GLN A 34 -7.42 -7.58 -0.96
C GLN A 34 -6.42 -6.88 -0.04
N TYR A 35 -6.51 -5.55 0.08
CA TYR A 35 -5.67 -4.79 1.00
C TYR A 35 -5.95 -5.20 2.45
N LYS A 36 -7.23 -5.29 2.80
CA LYS A 36 -7.63 -5.68 4.16
C LYS A 36 -7.19 -7.11 4.47
N GLU A 37 -7.37 -8.03 3.52
CA GLU A 37 -6.92 -9.42 3.67
C GLU A 37 -5.41 -9.50 3.89
N LEU A 38 -4.63 -8.74 3.11
CA LEU A 38 -3.18 -8.74 3.25
C LEU A 38 -2.75 -8.22 4.62
N PHE A 39 -3.31 -7.10 5.07
CA PHE A 39 -2.92 -6.52 6.36
C PHE A 39 -3.38 -7.35 7.55
N LYS A 40 -4.39 -8.19 7.39
CA LYS A 40 -4.76 -9.19 8.41
C LYS A 40 -3.73 -10.33 8.48
N LEU A 41 -2.89 -10.48 7.48
CA LEU A 41 -1.80 -11.46 7.48
C LEU A 41 -0.48 -10.83 7.91
N ILE A 42 -0.20 -9.60 7.47
CA ILE A 42 1.07 -8.94 7.71
C ILE A 42 0.90 -7.42 7.61
N ASN A 43 1.45 -6.69 8.58
CA ASN A 43 1.50 -5.23 8.54
C ASN A 43 2.77 -4.77 7.81
N ASN A 44 2.71 -3.63 7.14
CA ASN A 44 3.88 -3.00 6.49
C ASN A 44 4.64 -3.99 5.58
N PRO A 45 3.95 -4.64 4.63
CA PRO A 45 4.60 -5.65 3.78
C PRO A 45 5.58 -5.05 2.80
N GLU A 46 6.66 -5.77 2.54
CA GLU A 46 7.64 -5.43 1.51
C GLU A 46 7.36 -6.32 0.29
N ILE A 47 7.17 -5.68 -0.87
CA ILE A 47 6.86 -6.36 -2.14
C ILE A 47 7.90 -5.90 -3.16
N GLY A 48 8.97 -6.68 -3.33
CA GLY A 48 10.12 -6.25 -4.12
C GLY A 48 10.74 -5.00 -3.50
N GLU A 49 10.88 -3.94 -4.29
CA GLU A 49 11.41 -2.66 -3.82
C GLU A 49 10.35 -1.79 -3.15
N TRP A 50 9.09 -2.18 -3.24
CA TRP A 50 7.98 -1.42 -2.69
C TRP A 50 7.71 -1.80 -1.24
N ILE A 51 7.45 -0.81 -0.42
CA ILE A 51 7.06 -1.01 0.98
C ILE A 51 5.71 -0.34 1.17
N LEU A 52 4.71 -1.12 1.55
CA LEU A 52 3.40 -0.55 1.89
C LEU A 52 3.49 0.08 3.28
N PHE A 53 2.95 1.28 3.41
CA PHE A 53 2.98 1.99 4.69
C PHE A 53 2.24 1.21 5.77
N PRO A 54 2.76 1.20 7.01
CA PRO A 54 2.10 0.45 8.06
C PRO A 54 0.75 1.08 8.46
N ILE A 55 -0.11 0.25 9.04
CA ILE A 55 -1.28 0.72 9.78
C ILE A 55 -0.84 0.84 11.23
N LYS A 56 -1.14 1.97 11.86
CA LYS A 56 -0.78 2.21 13.26
C LYS A 56 -1.48 1.21 14.16
N THR A 57 -0.71 0.57 15.05
CA THR A 57 -1.24 -0.37 16.02
C THR A 57 -0.86 0.05 17.44
N PRO A 58 -1.79 -0.08 18.41
CA PRO A 58 -1.48 0.26 19.81
C PRO A 58 -0.34 -0.57 20.39
N LYS A 59 -0.17 -1.80 19.92
CA LYS A 59 0.86 -2.72 20.42
C LYS A 59 2.27 -2.36 19.95
N ASN A 60 2.40 -1.52 18.92
CA ASN A 60 3.70 -1.25 18.30
C ASN A 60 3.75 0.15 17.72
N VAL A 61 3.48 1.14 18.56
CA VAL A 61 3.38 2.55 18.14
C VAL A 61 4.66 3.05 17.49
N LYS A 62 5.83 2.68 18.03
CA LYS A 62 7.12 3.13 17.49
C LYS A 62 7.38 2.63 16.08
N LYS A 63 7.11 1.35 15.81
CA LYS A 63 7.35 0.75 14.49
C LYS A 63 6.29 1.11 13.47
N THR A 64 5.11 1.55 13.93
CA THR A 64 4.02 1.94 13.05
C THR A 64 3.76 3.44 13.05
N TRP A 65 4.71 4.23 13.58
CA TRP A 65 4.60 5.68 13.68
C TRP A 65 4.36 6.36 12.34
N ASP A 66 5.12 5.97 11.32
CA ASP A 66 5.02 6.57 9.98
C ASP A 66 3.97 5.81 9.16
N ASP A 67 2.75 5.82 9.63
CA ASP A 67 1.65 5.04 9.09
C ASP A 67 1.01 5.66 7.86
N VAL A 68 0.10 4.91 7.24
CA VAL A 68 -0.58 5.32 6.01
C VAL A 68 -1.39 6.61 6.21
N VAL A 69 -1.94 6.84 7.39
CA VAL A 69 -2.67 8.08 7.68
C VAL A 69 -1.71 9.27 7.66
N ARG A 70 -0.58 9.16 8.37
CA ARG A 70 0.43 10.21 8.40
C ARG A 70 0.94 10.53 7.00
N GLN A 71 1.20 9.50 6.18
CA GLN A 71 1.68 9.67 4.82
C GLN A 71 0.70 10.43 3.93
N ASN A 72 -0.59 10.35 4.23
CA ASN A 72 -1.61 11.04 3.45
C ASN A 72 -2.08 12.38 4.04
N LYS A 73 -1.76 12.66 5.31
CA LYS A 73 -2.19 13.87 5.99
C LYS A 73 -1.06 14.85 6.28
N GLU A 74 0.09 14.34 6.74
CA GLU A 74 1.19 15.19 7.20
C GLU A 74 2.33 15.34 6.18
N VAL A 75 2.68 14.25 5.47
CA VAL A 75 3.83 14.26 4.55
C VAL A 75 3.42 14.15 3.08
N ARG A 76 2.15 14.32 2.80
CA ARG A 76 1.62 14.23 1.45
C ARG A 76 2.19 15.32 0.55
N ASP A 77 2.61 14.92 -0.67
CA ASP A 77 3.02 15.87 -1.68
C ASP A 77 1.79 16.64 -2.18
N GLU A 78 1.83 17.96 -2.11
CA GLU A 78 0.69 18.82 -2.46
C GLU A 78 0.32 18.76 -3.94
N ARG A 79 1.22 18.26 -4.79
CA ARG A 79 0.94 18.09 -6.23
C ARG A 79 0.07 16.88 -6.52
N MET A 80 -0.11 15.96 -5.55
CA MET A 80 -0.96 14.80 -5.72
C MET A 80 -2.43 15.21 -5.68
N SER A 81 -3.22 14.65 -6.61
CA SER A 81 -4.66 14.88 -6.64
C SER A 81 -5.33 14.39 -5.34
N GLU A 82 -6.37 15.09 -4.90
CA GLU A 82 -7.07 14.76 -3.65
C GLU A 82 -7.73 13.38 -3.64
N ASP A 83 -8.05 12.84 -4.81
CA ASP A 83 -8.65 11.51 -4.94
C ASP A 83 -7.64 10.38 -4.80
N LEU A 84 -6.35 10.69 -4.75
CA LEU A 84 -5.30 9.69 -4.60
C LEU A 84 -5.00 9.43 -3.13
N ILE A 85 -4.90 8.16 -2.78
CA ILE A 85 -4.45 7.73 -1.45
C ILE A 85 -3.16 6.95 -1.63
N ALA A 86 -2.06 7.49 -1.12
CA ALA A 86 -0.77 6.82 -1.18
C ALA A 86 -0.75 5.65 -0.19
N ILE A 87 -0.37 4.47 -0.66
CA ILE A 87 -0.35 3.26 0.17
C ILE A 87 1.06 2.69 0.34
N GLY A 88 2.03 3.17 -0.43
CA GLY A 88 3.40 2.70 -0.31
C GLY A 88 4.35 3.50 -1.18
N ASP A 89 5.66 3.25 -1.01
CA ASP A 89 6.70 3.86 -1.83
C ASP A 89 7.88 2.89 -2.03
N ASP A 90 8.82 3.30 -2.87
CA ASP A 90 10.03 2.53 -3.16
C ASP A 90 11.30 3.22 -2.66
N GLY A 91 11.16 4.30 -1.90
CA GLY A 91 12.28 5.07 -1.40
C GLY A 91 12.76 6.18 -2.32
N SER A 92 12.29 6.24 -3.57
CA SER A 92 12.68 7.29 -4.53
C SER A 92 11.80 8.53 -4.44
N GLY A 93 10.61 8.40 -3.89
CA GLY A 93 9.58 9.45 -3.89
C GLY A 93 8.35 9.07 -4.71
N ASP A 94 8.48 8.08 -5.59
CA ASP A 94 7.33 7.53 -6.32
C ASP A 94 6.40 6.83 -5.34
N LYS A 95 5.09 6.93 -5.60
CA LYS A 95 4.07 6.38 -4.70
C LYS A 95 3.19 5.38 -5.40
N LEU A 96 2.83 4.32 -4.68
CA LEU A 96 1.72 3.45 -5.08
C LEU A 96 0.46 4.04 -4.48
N CYS A 97 -0.59 4.11 -5.28
CA CYS A 97 -1.83 4.77 -4.88
C CYS A 97 -3.06 3.97 -5.27
N TYR A 98 -4.11 4.14 -4.45
CA TYR A 98 -5.47 3.84 -4.85
C TYR A 98 -6.19 5.15 -5.19
N LYS A 99 -7.26 5.08 -5.97
CA LYS A 99 -8.16 6.21 -6.20
C LYS A 99 -9.41 6.07 -5.36
N LYS A 100 -9.77 7.15 -4.70
CA LYS A 100 -10.98 7.23 -3.88
C LYS A 100 -12.14 7.80 -4.68
N ILE A 101 -13.25 7.08 -4.73
CA ILE A 101 -14.49 7.54 -5.38
C ILE A 101 -15.64 7.22 -4.43
N ASN A 102 -16.37 8.26 -4.02
CA ASN A 102 -17.55 8.12 -3.16
C ASN A 102 -17.28 7.32 -1.86
N GLY A 103 -16.16 7.62 -1.21
CA GLY A 103 -15.80 6.98 0.06
C GLY A 103 -15.24 5.58 -0.04
N LYS A 104 -14.93 5.10 -1.25
CA LYS A 104 -14.34 3.79 -1.47
C LYS A 104 -13.11 3.91 -2.36
N MET A 105 -12.10 3.10 -2.09
CA MET A 105 -10.94 2.98 -2.95
C MET A 105 -11.21 1.88 -3.98
N GLY A 106 -10.89 2.14 -5.26
CA GLY A 106 -10.96 1.13 -6.30
C GLY A 106 -9.82 0.12 -6.20
N ASP A 107 -9.95 -1.00 -6.91
CA ASP A 107 -8.96 -2.09 -6.85
C ASP A 107 -7.66 -1.80 -7.59
N THR A 108 -7.69 -0.92 -8.58
CA THR A 108 -6.52 -0.63 -9.41
C THR A 108 -5.41 0.04 -8.61
N ILE A 109 -4.19 -0.46 -8.81
CA ILE A 109 -2.98 0.14 -8.24
C ILE A 109 -2.41 1.11 -9.27
N TYR A 110 -2.15 2.35 -8.86
CA TYR A 110 -1.57 3.39 -9.70
C TYR A 110 -0.16 3.71 -9.22
N LEU A 111 0.69 4.08 -10.17
CA LEU A 111 2.03 4.61 -9.88
C LEU A 111 2.01 6.12 -10.10
N TRP A 112 2.36 6.87 -9.06
CA TRP A 112 2.50 8.32 -9.12
C TRP A 112 3.99 8.66 -9.16
N ASP A 113 4.41 9.34 -10.23
CA ASP A 113 5.81 9.72 -10.43
C ASP A 113 6.08 11.07 -9.77
N HIS A 114 7.05 11.11 -8.85
CA HIS A 114 7.36 12.33 -8.09
C HIS A 114 8.08 13.39 -8.93
N GLU A 115 8.72 13.01 -10.03
CA GLU A 115 9.42 13.97 -10.89
C GLU A 115 8.47 14.64 -11.88
N THR A 116 7.61 13.85 -12.53
CA THR A 116 6.71 14.33 -13.57
C THR A 116 5.31 14.61 -13.07
N THR A 117 4.94 14.05 -11.93
CA THR A 117 3.58 14.02 -11.37
C THR A 117 2.57 13.24 -12.22
N GLU A 118 3.05 12.46 -13.18
CA GLU A 118 2.20 11.59 -13.98
C GLU A 118 1.68 10.43 -13.16
N LEU A 119 0.47 10.01 -13.48
CA LEU A 119 -0.19 8.88 -12.84
C LEU A 119 -0.46 7.81 -13.89
N ASP A 120 0.09 6.61 -13.68
CA ASP A 120 -0.10 5.48 -14.57
C ASP A 120 -0.78 4.33 -13.85
N GLU A 121 -1.59 3.56 -14.58
CA GLU A 121 -2.12 2.30 -14.04
C GLU A 121 -0.98 1.28 -14.01
N TYR A 122 -0.75 0.69 -12.86
CA TYR A 122 0.32 -0.29 -12.67
C TYR A 122 -0.20 -1.72 -12.70
N ALA A 123 -1.27 -1.99 -11.98
CA ALA A 123 -1.87 -3.32 -11.90
C ALA A 123 -3.38 -3.21 -11.62
N PRO A 124 -4.19 -4.17 -12.10
CA PRO A 124 -5.64 -4.11 -11.87
C PRO A 124 -6.07 -4.40 -10.44
N SER A 125 -5.18 -5.00 -9.64
CA SER A 125 -5.46 -5.31 -8.23
C SER A 125 -4.16 -5.50 -7.46
N LEU A 126 -4.25 -5.53 -6.13
CA LEU A 126 -3.09 -5.75 -5.26
C LEU A 126 -2.49 -7.14 -5.50
N GLU A 127 -3.31 -8.17 -5.65
CA GLU A 127 -2.82 -9.52 -5.93
C GLU A 127 -2.03 -9.57 -7.23
N GLU A 128 -2.55 -8.96 -8.30
CA GLU A 128 -1.86 -8.90 -9.59
C GLU A 128 -0.56 -8.10 -9.49
N PHE A 129 -0.55 -7.03 -8.69
CA PHE A 129 0.66 -6.26 -8.44
C PHE A 129 1.74 -7.12 -7.78
N ILE A 130 1.38 -7.90 -6.76
CA ILE A 130 2.32 -8.78 -6.06
C ILE A 130 2.90 -9.82 -7.02
N ILE A 131 2.06 -10.42 -7.85
CA ILE A 131 2.49 -11.41 -8.83
C ILE A 131 3.45 -10.77 -9.86
N LEU A 132 3.08 -9.59 -10.36
CA LEU A 132 3.89 -8.87 -11.35
C LEU A 132 5.28 -8.55 -10.83
N ILE A 133 5.39 -8.04 -9.59
CA ILE A 133 6.67 -7.71 -8.98
C ILE A 133 7.50 -8.98 -8.75
N SER A 134 6.86 -10.06 -8.34
CA SER A 134 7.53 -11.34 -8.14
C SER A 134 8.12 -11.89 -9.45
N GLU A 135 7.37 -11.77 -10.54
CA GLU A 135 7.82 -12.22 -11.87
C GLU A 135 9.00 -11.37 -12.37
N GLU A 136 8.97 -10.07 -12.16
CA GLU A 136 10.08 -9.18 -12.53
C GLU A 136 11.36 -9.56 -11.79
N ASN A 137 11.26 -9.88 -10.50
CA ASN A 137 12.40 -10.30 -9.69
C ASN A 137 12.95 -11.65 -10.14
N ASP A 138 12.08 -12.61 -10.50
CA ASP A 138 12.47 -13.92 -10.99
C ASP A 138 13.21 -13.80 -12.33
N ASP A 139 12.70 -12.98 -13.25
CA ASP A 139 13.34 -12.74 -14.55
C ASP A 139 14.76 -12.16 -14.36
N PHE A 140 14.93 -11.28 -13.40
CA PHE A 140 16.22 -10.69 -13.08
C PHE A 140 17.20 -11.73 -12.53
N ASP A 141 16.71 -12.64 -11.68
CA ASP A 141 17.52 -13.66 -11.04
C ASP A 141 17.96 -14.75 -12.02
N GLU A 142 17.26 -14.97 -13.10
CA GLU A 142 17.60 -15.97 -14.12
C GLU A 142 18.80 -15.58 -14.97
N GLU A 143 19.21 -14.35 -14.94
CA GLU A 143 20.42 -13.90 -15.63
C GLU A 143 21.68 -14.19 -14.82
#